data_eca665a711177bec2c83592acb971f71
#
_entry.id   eca665a711177bec2c83592acb971f71
#
_cell.length_a   1.000
_cell.length_b   1.000
_cell.length_c   1.000
_cell.angle_alpha   90.00
_cell.angle_beta   90.00
_cell.angle_gamma   90.00
#
_symmetry.space_group_name_H-M   'P 1'
#
loop_
_entity.id
_entity.type
_entity.pdbx_description
1 polymer ?
#
loop_
_entity_poly.entity_id
_entity_poly.type
_entity_poly.pdbx_seq_one_letter_code
_entity_poly.pdbx_strand_id
1 'polypeptide(L)'
;VYLPEITAVKGYSVIVRVIHEKDQFTPEIPPRDFALTFDPGHALGLWSRAVDIAGSPRGDGNFGLPGRYFYRYRLLRQSPGQAQPTVVTSFFTDPFAREAGPAKLAAFTLDERMQAPVPFAFADGEFTVPPLDNLVVYELQVAEFYSTFDDIVAQLDYLAGLGVNVLELMPVTDFPQVFDWGYGPLHFFAPEDRWGGPTGLKRLVSACHARGMAVILDVVYQHCSADFAYVQVYRDSGELSPMGNFPDGEFGPQFTYADQPFTQDYVRTANRNWLEDYHIDGFRYDNVKGFFSGPVGPDYANIAFLTYNDSANIPRFKDAAGYQRIIQVAEYIDATPQTILVDTFSNATWQDNLLNHANDMGRFEFVDDDFAHLLDPSFLRYPARRDFGGVQGPVAPFQYVESHDHSDFICSFGLIGGGENILLGDRSRFYKTQPYAIALYTCQGIPMLWQGQEFGENYVLPGSGTTRIQIRRDVHWEYFYDDIGQALIRIYRRLGRLRRACRALRSRESFYFNTSSNLGGRAIAYRRRASATTTEPEQVALIFLNFSDSQRTLSVPFPVPGTYREMLDDDVRRQEIRVTNAGEVHDVTIPSNYGQIYITPVLAPI
;
A
#
# COMPACT_ATOMS: atom_id res chain seq x y z
N VAL A 1 22.78 1.05 20.61
CA VAL A 1 22.35 -0.06 19.75
C VAL A 1 22.18 -1.33 20.55
N TYR A 2 21.19 -2.15 20.23
CA TYR A 2 20.94 -3.47 20.85
C TYR A 2 21.63 -4.54 20.00
N LEU A 3 22.53 -5.30 20.62
CA LEU A 3 23.29 -6.37 19.98
C LEU A 3 23.33 -7.59 20.92
N PRO A 4 22.22 -8.35 21.03
CA PRO A 4 22.19 -9.58 21.83
C PRO A 4 23.37 -10.51 21.49
N GLU A 5 23.90 -11.23 22.46
CA GLU A 5 25.10 -12.11 22.35
C GLU A 5 26.44 -11.38 22.08
N ILE A 6 26.43 -10.13 21.64
CA ILE A 6 27.65 -9.30 21.47
C ILE A 6 27.94 -8.58 22.78
N THR A 7 28.81 -9.15 23.60
CA THR A 7 29.06 -8.66 24.97
C THR A 7 30.52 -8.29 25.21
N ALA A 8 30.74 -7.36 26.14
CA ALA A 8 32.11 -7.00 26.57
C ALA A 8 32.88 -8.20 27.18
N VAL A 9 32.14 -9.14 27.82
CA VAL A 9 32.75 -10.34 28.40
C VAL A 9 33.34 -11.27 27.34
N LYS A 10 32.74 -11.30 26.15
CA LYS A 10 33.27 -12.03 24.98
C LYS A 10 34.41 -11.28 24.26
N GLY A 11 34.85 -10.16 24.81
CA GLY A 11 35.94 -9.33 24.27
C GLY A 11 35.48 -8.33 23.20
N TYR A 12 34.18 -8.15 22.99
CA TYR A 12 33.67 -7.20 22.01
C TYR A 12 33.72 -5.75 22.54
N SER A 13 33.86 -4.81 21.61
CA SER A 13 33.68 -3.38 21.83
C SER A 13 33.00 -2.77 20.58
N VAL A 14 32.18 -1.76 20.80
CA VAL A 14 31.43 -1.06 19.75
C VAL A 14 31.84 0.39 19.75
N ILE A 15 32.12 0.92 18.57
CA ILE A 15 32.29 2.37 18.35
C ILE A 15 31.16 2.89 17.49
N VAL A 16 30.75 4.14 17.73
CA VAL A 16 29.89 4.90 16.83
C VAL A 16 30.71 6.00 16.17
N ARG A 17 30.64 6.08 14.86
CA ARG A 17 31.23 7.16 14.04
C ARG A 17 30.16 8.15 13.68
N VAL A 18 30.38 9.43 13.94
CA VAL A 18 29.42 10.52 13.74
C VAL A 18 30.07 11.63 12.92
N ILE A 19 29.32 12.18 11.95
CA ILE A 19 29.73 13.33 11.15
C ILE A 19 28.54 14.27 10.94
N HIS A 20 28.78 15.58 10.93
CA HIS A 20 27.76 16.57 10.55
C HIS A 20 27.52 16.53 9.03
N GLU A 21 26.29 16.72 8.56
CA GLU A 21 25.92 16.64 7.14
C GLU A 21 26.79 17.52 6.21
N LYS A 22 27.13 18.74 6.65
CA LYS A 22 27.98 19.68 5.89
C LYS A 22 29.44 19.25 5.79
N ASP A 23 29.88 18.36 6.68
CA ASP A 23 31.28 17.89 6.71
C ASP A 23 31.46 16.56 5.96
N GLN A 24 30.36 15.88 5.62
CA GLN A 24 30.38 14.54 5.02
C GLN A 24 31.25 14.43 3.76
N PHE A 25 31.28 15.48 2.95
CA PHE A 25 32.01 15.50 1.67
C PHE A 25 33.26 16.39 1.72
N THR A 26 33.74 16.75 2.92
CA THR A 26 34.92 17.54 3.17
C THR A 26 36.03 16.65 3.70
N PRO A 27 36.94 16.12 2.85
CA PRO A 27 37.94 15.11 3.28
C PRO A 27 38.87 15.55 4.43
N GLU A 28 39.07 16.85 4.54
CA GLU A 28 39.94 17.46 5.58
C GLU A 28 39.29 17.45 6.96
N ILE A 29 37.98 17.23 7.05
CA ILE A 29 37.23 17.19 8.31
C ILE A 29 36.86 15.74 8.62
N PRO A 30 37.69 15.00 9.37
CA PRO A 30 37.38 13.60 9.65
C PRO A 30 36.18 13.46 10.59
N PRO A 31 35.38 12.39 10.45
CA PRO A 31 34.31 12.05 11.39
C PRO A 31 34.88 11.79 12.80
N ARG A 32 34.02 11.82 13.80
CA ARG A 32 34.38 11.55 15.21
C ARG A 32 33.91 10.17 15.65
N ASP A 33 34.80 9.44 16.29
CA ASP A 33 34.54 8.11 16.83
C ASP A 33 34.35 8.18 18.36
N PHE A 34 33.30 7.49 18.85
CA PHE A 34 32.99 7.38 20.26
C PHE A 34 32.84 5.89 20.63
N ALA A 35 33.63 5.44 21.62
CA ALA A 35 33.42 4.11 22.16
C ALA A 35 32.15 4.04 22.99
N LEU A 36 31.36 3.01 22.78
CA LEU A 36 30.14 2.76 23.56
C LEU A 36 30.45 1.91 24.78
N THR A 37 29.61 2.00 25.80
CA THR A 37 29.66 1.20 27.01
C THR A 37 28.59 0.11 26.94
N PHE A 38 28.99 -1.12 27.27
CA PHE A 38 28.07 -2.26 27.38
C PHE A 38 27.32 -2.19 28.71
N ASP A 39 26.02 -2.33 28.67
CA ASP A 39 25.15 -2.49 29.84
C ASP A 39 24.88 -3.98 30.11
N PRO A 40 25.55 -4.59 31.12
CA PRO A 40 25.36 -6.01 31.44
C PRO A 40 23.99 -6.30 32.08
N GLY A 41 23.29 -5.28 32.58
CA GLY A 41 21.96 -5.41 33.18
C GLY A 41 20.81 -5.41 32.14
N HIS A 42 21.11 -5.03 30.91
CA HIS A 42 20.08 -4.96 29.86
C HIS A 42 19.99 -6.28 29.10
N ALA A 43 18.82 -6.93 29.14
CA ALA A 43 18.58 -8.26 28.57
C ALA A 43 18.85 -8.36 27.05
N LEU A 44 18.75 -7.25 26.32
CA LEU A 44 18.95 -7.18 24.86
C LEU A 44 20.39 -6.78 24.47
N GLY A 45 21.38 -6.81 25.37
CA GLY A 45 22.75 -6.48 25.04
C GLY A 45 22.91 -5.02 24.57
N LEU A 46 22.54 -4.06 25.41
CA LEU A 46 22.59 -2.64 25.09
C LEU A 46 24.04 -2.10 25.11
N TRP A 47 24.43 -1.48 24.01
CA TRP A 47 25.63 -0.65 23.91
C TRP A 47 25.20 0.81 23.75
N SER A 48 25.64 1.67 24.69
CA SER A 48 25.22 3.07 24.71
C SER A 48 26.29 4.03 25.20
N ARG A 49 26.14 5.29 24.85
CA ARG A 49 26.91 6.40 25.38
C ARG A 49 26.16 7.70 25.21
N ALA A 50 26.11 8.54 26.23
CA ALA A 50 25.71 9.93 26.09
C ALA A 50 26.88 10.74 25.52
N VAL A 51 26.64 11.51 24.49
CA VAL A 51 27.61 12.41 23.84
C VAL A 51 27.05 13.82 23.85
N ASP A 52 27.76 14.75 24.50
CA ASP A 52 27.46 16.16 24.42
C ASP A 52 28.03 16.74 23.11
N ILE A 53 27.20 16.83 22.10
CA ILE A 53 27.59 17.34 20.77
C ILE A 53 27.83 18.85 20.84
N ALA A 54 26.96 19.61 21.53
CA ALA A 54 27.08 21.04 21.67
C ALA A 54 28.31 21.48 22.47
N GLY A 55 28.63 20.73 23.51
CA GLY A 55 29.82 20.97 24.35
C GLY A 55 31.13 20.49 23.73
N SER A 56 31.09 19.89 22.54
CA SER A 56 32.25 19.34 21.84
C SER A 56 32.48 19.94 20.45
N PRO A 57 32.44 21.27 20.28
CA PRO A 57 32.55 21.89 18.97
C PRO A 57 33.93 21.61 18.36
N ARG A 58 33.98 21.63 17.04
CA ARG A 58 35.21 21.51 16.26
C ARG A 58 35.47 22.82 15.53
N GLY A 59 36.63 23.41 15.74
CA GLY A 59 36.96 24.72 15.17
C GLY A 59 37.15 24.74 13.65
N ASP A 60 37.33 23.55 13.04
CA ASP A 60 37.59 23.36 11.61
C ASP A 60 36.39 22.72 10.86
N GLY A 61 35.24 22.52 11.53
CA GLY A 61 34.06 21.90 10.93
C GLY A 61 32.76 22.29 11.61
N ASN A 62 31.68 21.61 11.25
CA ASN A 62 30.33 21.91 11.71
C ASN A 62 29.89 21.05 12.92
N PHE A 63 30.74 20.15 13.41
CA PHE A 63 30.39 19.35 14.59
C PHE A 63 30.21 20.27 15.81
N GLY A 64 29.07 20.19 16.49
CA GLY A 64 28.67 21.10 17.56
C GLY A 64 27.69 22.19 17.14
N LEU A 65 27.30 22.25 15.85
CA LEU A 65 26.30 23.16 15.32
C LEU A 65 24.96 22.46 15.08
N PRO A 66 23.83 23.21 15.04
CA PRO A 66 22.54 22.67 14.61
C PRO A 66 22.62 22.08 13.20
N GLY A 67 21.85 21.05 12.95
CA GLY A 67 21.76 20.38 11.67
C GLY A 67 21.64 18.88 11.80
N ARG A 68 21.81 18.21 10.69
CA ARG A 68 21.69 16.76 10.58
C ARG A 68 23.04 16.10 10.78
N TYR A 69 23.05 15.01 11.53
CA TYR A 69 24.22 14.21 11.80
C TYR A 69 24.03 12.81 11.28
N PHE A 70 25.03 12.28 10.55
CA PHE A 70 25.05 10.90 10.09
C PHE A 70 25.92 10.06 10.99
N TYR A 71 25.53 8.80 11.20
CA TYR A 71 26.28 7.89 12.04
C TYR A 71 26.21 6.45 11.58
N ARG A 72 27.24 5.68 11.93
CA ARG A 72 27.32 4.23 11.76
C ARG A 72 28.12 3.61 12.90
N TYR A 73 27.89 2.32 13.13
CA TYR A 73 28.60 1.55 14.14
C TYR A 73 29.68 0.67 13.51
N ARG A 74 30.69 0.28 14.31
CA ARG A 74 31.67 -0.74 13.97
C ARG A 74 31.89 -1.64 15.17
N LEU A 75 31.97 -2.95 14.94
CA LEU A 75 32.28 -3.97 15.95
C LEU A 75 33.74 -4.32 15.89
N LEU A 76 34.36 -4.33 17.06
CA LEU A 76 35.74 -4.74 17.28
C LEU A 76 35.78 -5.89 18.27
N ARG A 77 36.82 -6.72 18.23
CA ARG A 77 37.04 -7.80 19.20
C ARG A 77 38.49 -7.86 19.68
N GLN A 78 38.67 -7.87 20.98
CA GLN A 78 39.97 -8.11 21.66
C GLN A 78 40.12 -9.60 21.92
N SER A 79 41.03 -10.26 21.22
CA SER A 79 41.37 -11.65 21.48
C SER A 79 42.46 -11.75 22.55
N PRO A 80 42.45 -12.80 23.38
CA PRO A 80 43.51 -13.02 24.36
C PRO A 80 44.89 -13.03 23.70
N GLY A 81 45.84 -12.27 24.27
CA GLY A 81 47.21 -12.18 23.78
C GLY A 81 47.45 -11.20 22.61
N GLN A 82 46.42 -10.54 22.09
CA GLN A 82 46.59 -9.47 21.09
C GLN A 82 46.74 -8.11 21.78
N ALA A 83 47.64 -7.26 21.26
CA ALA A 83 47.86 -5.91 21.80
C ALA A 83 46.78 -4.89 21.40
N GLN A 84 46.09 -5.12 20.28
CA GLN A 84 45.08 -4.24 19.77
C GLN A 84 43.82 -5.05 19.35
N PRO A 85 42.61 -4.50 19.49
CA PRO A 85 41.40 -5.15 19.01
C PRO A 85 41.41 -5.23 17.47
N THR A 86 40.89 -6.32 16.94
CA THR A 86 40.66 -6.51 15.49
C THR A 86 39.28 -6.03 15.09
N VAL A 87 39.16 -5.55 13.86
CA VAL A 87 37.90 -5.18 13.27
C VAL A 87 37.11 -6.46 12.92
N VAL A 88 35.90 -6.60 13.45
CA VAL A 88 35.01 -7.73 13.16
C VAL A 88 34.08 -7.39 11.98
N THR A 89 33.46 -6.20 12.01
CA THR A 89 32.57 -5.77 10.93
C THR A 89 33.12 -4.56 10.18
N SER A 90 32.75 -4.38 8.93
CA SER A 90 32.73 -3.04 8.33
C SER A 90 31.79 -2.13 9.12
N PHE A 91 31.68 -0.84 8.75
CA PHE A 91 30.67 0.02 9.36
C PHE A 91 29.27 -0.44 8.97
N PHE A 92 28.41 -0.72 9.96
CA PHE A 92 27.00 -1.09 9.79
C PHE A 92 26.08 0.04 10.30
N THR A 93 24.87 0.08 9.80
CA THR A 93 23.86 1.08 10.15
C THR A 93 23.13 0.73 11.45
N ASP A 94 22.29 1.64 11.96
CA ASP A 94 21.45 1.38 13.13
C ASP A 94 20.16 0.64 12.72
N PRO A 95 19.90 -0.56 13.23
CA PRO A 95 18.67 -1.28 12.93
C PRO A 95 17.39 -0.57 13.43
N PHE A 96 17.52 0.40 14.35
CA PHE A 96 16.41 1.20 14.88
C PHE A 96 16.47 2.67 14.45
N ALA A 97 17.20 3.00 13.39
CA ALA A 97 17.26 4.36 12.88
C ALA A 97 15.86 4.86 12.51
N ARG A 98 15.48 6.02 13.04
CA ARG A 98 14.20 6.70 12.74
C ARG A 98 14.35 7.79 11.69
N GLU A 99 15.56 8.06 11.28
CA GLU A 99 15.93 8.96 10.20
C GLU A 99 17.09 8.32 9.44
N ALA A 100 16.98 8.29 8.12
CA ALA A 100 18.01 7.77 7.23
C ALA A 100 18.77 8.93 6.58
N GLY A 101 19.95 8.64 6.07
CA GLY A 101 20.78 9.54 5.30
C GLY A 101 21.31 8.86 4.05
N PRO A 102 22.05 9.57 3.19
CA PRO A 102 22.55 9.01 1.95
C PRO A 102 23.47 7.81 2.19
N ALA A 103 23.48 6.88 1.24
CA ALA A 103 24.42 5.75 1.23
C ALA A 103 24.39 4.88 2.49
N LYS A 104 23.20 4.46 2.93
CA LYS A 104 23.01 3.52 4.05
C LYS A 104 23.41 4.08 5.41
N LEU A 105 23.33 5.39 5.59
CA LEU A 105 23.61 6.05 6.84
C LEU A 105 22.36 6.14 7.71
N ALA A 106 22.51 5.88 8.99
CA ALA A 106 21.53 6.33 9.97
C ALA A 106 21.77 7.82 10.27
N ALA A 107 20.70 8.54 10.62
CA ALA A 107 20.77 9.97 10.89
C ALA A 107 20.00 10.36 12.15
N PHE A 108 20.29 11.55 12.66
CA PHE A 108 19.48 12.29 13.62
C PHE A 108 19.66 13.79 13.38
N THR A 109 18.65 14.56 13.71
CA THR A 109 18.66 16.02 13.55
C THR A 109 18.68 16.72 14.92
N LEU A 110 19.46 17.79 15.03
CA LEU A 110 19.44 18.73 16.16
C LEU A 110 18.96 20.09 15.68
N ASP A 111 18.01 20.68 16.40
CA ASP A 111 17.48 22.00 16.12
C ASP A 111 18.41 23.14 16.58
N GLU A 112 18.02 24.39 16.38
CA GLU A 112 18.79 25.59 16.78
C GLU A 112 19.09 25.64 18.29
N ARG A 113 18.40 24.85 19.11
CA ARG A 113 18.63 24.70 20.55
C ARG A 113 19.57 23.55 20.88
N MET A 114 20.11 22.87 19.87
CA MET A 114 20.89 21.63 19.99
C MET A 114 20.11 20.50 20.67
N GLN A 115 18.83 20.40 20.40
CA GLN A 115 17.92 19.39 20.92
C GLN A 115 17.23 18.66 19.75
N ALA A 116 16.60 17.54 20.03
CA ALA A 116 15.70 16.91 19.06
C ALA A 116 14.64 17.92 18.61
N PRO A 117 14.28 17.95 17.31
CA PRO A 117 13.24 18.83 16.81
C PRO A 117 11.92 18.66 17.58
N VAL A 118 11.13 19.73 17.64
CA VAL A 118 9.80 19.66 18.21
C VAL A 118 8.98 18.61 17.45
N PRO A 119 8.23 17.74 18.14
CA PRO A 119 7.38 16.76 17.50
C PRO A 119 6.45 17.40 16.46
N PHE A 120 6.23 16.73 15.35
CA PHE A 120 5.34 17.21 14.28
C PHE A 120 3.91 17.32 14.82
N ALA A 121 3.25 18.45 14.57
CA ALA A 121 1.87 18.68 14.96
C ALA A 121 0.94 18.27 13.80
N PHE A 122 0.23 17.16 13.95
CA PHE A 122 -0.77 16.72 12.99
C PHE A 122 -2.05 17.56 13.12
N ALA A 123 -2.70 17.84 11.99
CA ALA A 123 -4.00 18.51 11.92
C ALA A 123 -5.14 17.50 11.71
N ASP A 124 -5.15 16.42 12.48
CA ASP A 124 -6.00 15.24 12.26
C ASP A 124 -6.89 14.85 13.46
N GLY A 125 -7.07 15.76 14.42
CA GLY A 125 -7.81 15.46 15.66
C GLY A 125 -9.25 15.00 15.48
N GLU A 126 -9.90 15.31 14.35
CA GLU A 126 -11.26 14.87 14.01
C GLU A 126 -11.29 13.77 12.95
N PHE A 127 -10.14 13.38 12.41
CA PHE A 127 -10.06 12.33 11.40
C PHE A 127 -10.39 10.97 11.99
N THR A 128 -11.21 10.21 11.27
CA THR A 128 -11.47 8.80 11.54
C THR A 128 -11.33 8.01 10.25
N VAL A 129 -10.73 6.83 10.34
CA VAL A 129 -10.57 5.95 9.18
C VAL A 129 -11.95 5.62 8.59
N PRO A 130 -12.16 5.79 7.28
CA PRO A 130 -13.44 5.50 6.64
C PRO A 130 -13.85 4.03 6.84
N PRO A 131 -15.17 3.72 6.85
CA PRO A 131 -15.65 2.33 6.87
C PRO A 131 -15.12 1.54 5.67
N LEU A 132 -14.83 0.26 5.90
CA LEU A 132 -14.18 -0.62 4.91
C LEU A 132 -14.93 -0.71 3.57
N ASP A 133 -16.26 -0.70 3.60
CA ASP A 133 -17.11 -0.73 2.39
C ASP A 133 -17.14 0.59 1.61
N ASN A 134 -16.62 1.67 2.21
CA ASN A 134 -16.56 3.00 1.58
C ASN A 134 -15.16 3.35 1.04
N LEU A 135 -14.21 2.41 1.08
CA LEU A 135 -12.86 2.66 0.59
C LEU A 135 -12.81 2.65 -0.93
N VAL A 136 -12.01 3.57 -1.48
CA VAL A 136 -11.50 3.60 -2.85
C VAL A 136 -10.01 3.88 -2.72
N VAL A 137 -9.20 2.91 -3.11
CA VAL A 137 -7.75 2.92 -2.88
C VAL A 137 -7.03 3.39 -4.13
N TYR A 138 -5.96 4.14 -3.94
CA TYR A 138 -5.03 4.51 -4.99
C TYR A 138 -3.62 4.10 -4.57
N GLU A 139 -3.08 3.10 -5.25
CA GLU A 139 -1.73 2.60 -5.06
C GLU A 139 -0.75 3.45 -5.85
N LEU A 140 0.36 3.86 -5.23
CA LEU A 140 1.40 4.63 -5.91
C LEU A 140 2.81 4.38 -5.36
N GLN A 141 3.80 4.56 -6.23
CA GLN A 141 5.22 4.61 -5.91
C GLN A 141 5.68 6.08 -5.88
N VAL A 142 6.24 6.53 -4.76
CA VAL A 142 6.51 7.96 -4.51
C VAL A 142 7.40 8.60 -5.58
N ALA A 143 8.51 7.93 -5.94
CA ALA A 143 9.47 8.49 -6.89
C ALA A 143 8.96 8.47 -8.33
N GLU A 144 8.12 7.50 -8.70
CA GLU A 144 7.53 7.38 -10.03
C GLU A 144 6.34 8.32 -10.20
N PHE A 145 5.54 8.51 -9.14
CA PHE A 145 4.35 9.35 -9.19
C PHE A 145 4.70 10.83 -9.36
N TYR A 146 5.61 11.37 -8.53
CA TYR A 146 6.02 12.78 -8.68
C TYR A 146 7.38 13.14 -8.05
N SER A 147 8.09 12.25 -7.42
CA SER A 147 9.41 12.34 -6.80
C SER A 147 9.45 12.44 -5.28
N THR A 148 8.60 13.24 -4.62
CA THR A 148 8.64 13.44 -3.17
C THR A 148 7.26 13.38 -2.52
N PHE A 149 7.20 13.21 -1.21
CA PHE A 149 5.96 13.28 -0.44
C PHE A 149 5.25 14.63 -0.58
N ASP A 150 6.01 15.73 -0.66
CA ASP A 150 5.43 17.07 -0.82
C ASP A 150 4.80 17.27 -2.20
N ASP A 151 5.36 16.66 -3.23
CA ASP A 151 4.79 16.70 -4.57
C ASP A 151 3.44 15.95 -4.63
N ILE A 152 3.31 14.84 -3.89
CA ILE A 152 2.04 14.12 -3.74
C ILE A 152 1.00 14.99 -3.03
N VAL A 153 1.40 15.75 -2.00
CA VAL A 153 0.49 16.68 -1.30
C VAL A 153 -0.18 17.65 -2.29
N ALA A 154 0.55 18.12 -3.30
CA ALA A 154 0.01 19.01 -4.32
C ALA A 154 -1.04 18.33 -5.23
N GLN A 155 -1.08 17.00 -5.29
CA GLN A 155 -2.02 16.22 -6.13
C GLN A 155 -3.23 15.67 -5.36
N LEU A 156 -3.32 15.86 -4.05
CA LEU A 156 -4.37 15.26 -3.22
C LEU A 156 -5.80 15.69 -3.61
N ASP A 157 -5.99 16.94 -4.04
CA ASP A 157 -7.30 17.41 -4.48
C ASP A 157 -7.72 16.74 -5.80
N TYR A 158 -6.76 16.44 -6.68
CA TYR A 158 -7.00 15.64 -7.87
C TYR A 158 -7.45 14.23 -7.51
N LEU A 159 -6.72 13.54 -6.63
CA LEU A 159 -7.04 12.18 -6.18
C LEU A 159 -8.40 12.12 -5.46
N ALA A 160 -8.67 13.08 -4.57
CA ALA A 160 -9.98 13.20 -3.94
C ALA A 160 -11.11 13.39 -4.97
N GLY A 161 -10.83 14.12 -6.06
CA GLY A 161 -11.75 14.33 -7.19
C GLY A 161 -12.09 13.04 -7.95
N LEU A 162 -11.23 12.02 -7.92
CA LEU A 162 -11.49 10.67 -8.43
C LEU A 162 -12.35 9.81 -7.48
N GLY A 163 -12.68 10.33 -6.29
CA GLY A 163 -13.36 9.59 -5.24
C GLY A 163 -12.43 8.77 -4.34
N VAL A 164 -11.12 8.85 -4.55
CA VAL A 164 -10.10 8.19 -3.72
C VAL A 164 -10.18 8.72 -2.28
N ASN A 165 -10.13 7.81 -1.32
CA ASN A 165 -10.07 8.13 0.10
C ASN A 165 -9.09 7.25 0.89
N VAL A 166 -8.26 6.48 0.18
CA VAL A 166 -7.10 5.78 0.75
C VAL A 166 -5.93 5.89 -0.22
N LEU A 167 -4.76 6.32 0.25
CA LEU A 167 -3.51 6.13 -0.45
C LEU A 167 -2.83 4.87 0.07
N GLU A 168 -2.48 3.96 -0.82
CA GLU A 168 -1.58 2.85 -0.56
C GLU A 168 -0.21 3.24 -1.12
N LEU A 169 0.72 3.51 -0.22
CA LEU A 169 2.09 3.86 -0.61
C LEU A 169 2.91 2.58 -0.70
N MET A 170 3.48 2.29 -1.87
CA MET A 170 4.51 1.27 -2.01
C MET A 170 5.62 1.50 -0.97
N PRO A 171 6.48 0.50 -0.66
CA PRO A 171 7.32 0.58 0.53
C PRO A 171 8.10 1.89 0.63
N VAL A 172 7.84 2.63 1.70
CA VAL A 172 8.48 3.94 1.97
C VAL A 172 9.70 3.84 2.87
N THR A 173 10.00 2.66 3.39
CA THR A 173 11.19 2.40 4.20
C THR A 173 12.46 2.62 3.40
N ASP A 174 13.49 3.20 4.03
CA ASP A 174 14.77 3.45 3.38
C ASP A 174 15.41 2.16 2.87
N PHE A 175 15.99 2.22 1.68
CA PHE A 175 16.63 1.11 0.98
C PHE A 175 18.00 1.52 0.39
N PRO A 176 18.94 0.55 0.19
CA PRO A 176 20.33 0.88 -0.13
C PRO A 176 20.61 1.25 -1.58
N GLN A 177 19.73 0.94 -2.53
CA GLN A 177 19.90 1.16 -3.96
C GLN A 177 19.65 2.62 -4.34
N VAL A 178 20.13 3.05 -5.51
CA VAL A 178 19.85 4.40 -6.05
C VAL A 178 18.37 4.56 -6.39
N PHE A 179 17.78 3.52 -6.99
CA PHE A 179 16.36 3.37 -7.22
C PHE A 179 15.95 1.92 -6.97
N ASP A 180 14.83 1.74 -6.34
CA ASP A 180 14.17 0.47 -6.08
C ASP A 180 12.70 0.78 -5.79
N TRP A 181 11.81 -0.19 -5.98
CA TRP A 181 10.41 -0.02 -5.56
C TRP A 181 10.24 0.00 -4.03
N GLY A 182 11.31 -0.27 -3.27
CA GLY A 182 11.34 -0.28 -1.82
C GLY A 182 11.29 -1.68 -1.18
N TYR A 183 11.28 -2.75 -1.98
CA TYR A 183 11.17 -4.13 -1.47
C TYR A 183 12.49 -4.72 -0.92
N GLY A 184 13.54 -3.92 -0.82
CA GLY A 184 14.78 -4.28 -0.13
C GLY A 184 15.03 -3.45 1.13
N PRO A 185 14.15 -3.44 2.15
CA PRO A 185 14.23 -2.50 3.26
C PRO A 185 15.53 -2.64 4.07
N LEU A 186 16.08 -1.49 4.43
CA LEU A 186 17.28 -1.37 5.26
C LEU A 186 16.97 -0.79 6.65
N HIS A 187 16.19 0.30 6.69
CA HIS A 187 15.76 0.97 7.93
C HIS A 187 14.25 0.88 8.12
N PHE A 188 13.81 -0.08 8.94
CA PHE A 188 12.38 -0.38 9.12
C PHE A 188 11.58 0.70 9.88
N PHE A 189 12.26 1.69 10.48
CA PHE A 189 11.65 2.76 11.25
C PHE A 189 11.80 4.13 10.60
N ALA A 190 12.52 4.23 9.48
CA ALA A 190 12.80 5.48 8.79
C ALA A 190 12.24 5.45 7.37
N PRO A 191 11.49 6.49 6.96
CA PRO A 191 11.13 6.66 5.56
C PRO A 191 12.35 7.09 4.73
N GLU A 192 12.29 6.77 3.44
CA GLU A 192 13.29 7.09 2.45
C GLU A 192 13.63 8.59 2.45
N ASP A 193 14.91 8.89 2.65
CA ASP A 193 15.43 10.24 2.77
C ASP A 193 15.21 11.09 1.50
N ARG A 194 15.42 10.47 0.33
CA ARG A 194 15.28 11.14 -0.98
C ARG A 194 13.88 11.61 -1.28
N TRP A 195 12.85 11.04 -0.64
CA TRP A 195 11.46 11.42 -0.82
C TRP A 195 10.97 12.47 0.17
N GLY A 196 11.85 12.95 1.06
CA GLY A 196 11.57 13.98 2.06
C GLY A 196 11.60 13.50 3.50
N GLY A 197 11.99 12.23 3.73
CA GLY A 197 12.23 11.66 5.04
C GLY A 197 11.05 11.77 6.01
N PRO A 198 11.33 11.76 7.33
CA PRO A 198 10.29 11.75 8.36
C PRO A 198 9.29 12.91 8.27
N THR A 199 9.77 14.12 8.03
CA THR A 199 8.93 15.32 7.99
C THR A 199 8.05 15.35 6.75
N GLY A 200 8.56 14.92 5.60
CA GLY A 200 7.81 14.84 4.35
C GLY A 200 6.64 13.86 4.47
N LEU A 201 6.88 12.64 4.97
CA LEU A 201 5.82 11.65 5.16
C LEU A 201 4.75 12.13 6.16
N LYS A 202 5.15 12.74 7.28
CA LYS A 202 4.19 13.29 8.26
C LYS A 202 3.32 14.41 7.67
N ARG A 203 3.90 15.28 6.81
CA ARG A 203 3.13 16.30 6.07
C ARG A 203 2.12 15.67 5.11
N LEU A 204 2.53 14.64 4.36
CA LEU A 204 1.62 13.93 3.46
C LEU A 204 0.45 13.31 4.23
N VAL A 205 0.71 12.56 5.30
CA VAL A 205 -0.34 11.94 6.13
C VAL A 205 -1.29 12.99 6.70
N SER A 206 -0.75 14.07 7.29
CA SER A 206 -1.56 15.17 7.83
C SER A 206 -2.45 15.83 6.76
N ALA A 207 -1.92 16.02 5.56
CA ALA A 207 -2.66 16.59 4.42
C ALA A 207 -3.75 15.64 3.88
N CYS A 208 -3.51 14.32 3.92
CA CYS A 208 -4.50 13.29 3.58
C CYS A 208 -5.65 13.30 4.60
N HIS A 209 -5.34 13.26 5.90
CA HIS A 209 -6.33 13.29 6.98
C HIS A 209 -7.21 14.52 6.93
N ALA A 210 -6.63 15.70 6.65
CA ALA A 210 -7.38 16.95 6.46
C ALA A 210 -8.43 16.87 5.31
N ARG A 211 -8.29 15.91 4.39
CA ARG A 211 -9.22 15.64 3.28
C ARG A 211 -10.10 14.39 3.51
N GLY A 212 -10.03 13.80 4.70
CA GLY A 212 -10.74 12.55 5.01
C GLY A 212 -10.19 11.33 4.26
N MET A 213 -8.90 11.37 3.88
CA MET A 213 -8.20 10.29 3.21
C MET A 213 -7.30 9.55 4.20
N ALA A 214 -7.39 8.23 4.26
CA ALA A 214 -6.48 7.39 5.00
C ALA A 214 -5.19 7.13 4.21
N VAL A 215 -4.11 6.77 4.92
CA VAL A 215 -2.83 6.36 4.32
C VAL A 215 -2.44 5.00 4.87
N ILE A 216 -2.20 4.04 3.98
CA ILE A 216 -1.64 2.73 4.33
C ILE A 216 -0.27 2.56 3.71
N LEU A 217 0.61 1.82 4.37
CA LEU A 217 1.93 1.50 3.87
C LEU A 217 2.00 0.06 3.41
N ASP A 218 2.63 -0.15 2.27
CA ASP A 218 3.14 -1.46 1.91
C ASP A 218 4.40 -1.75 2.73
N VAL A 219 4.41 -2.88 3.45
CA VAL A 219 5.48 -3.26 4.38
C VAL A 219 6.01 -4.65 4.08
N VAL A 220 7.32 -4.75 4.09
CA VAL A 220 8.06 -5.98 3.81
C VAL A 220 8.58 -6.56 5.11
N TYR A 221 8.00 -7.68 5.58
CA TYR A 221 8.40 -8.33 6.83
C TYR A 221 8.80 -9.78 6.65
N GLN A 222 8.79 -10.28 5.41
CA GLN A 222 9.33 -11.60 5.10
C GLN A 222 10.86 -11.57 5.00
N HIS A 223 11.44 -10.52 4.42
CA HIS A 223 12.87 -10.42 4.10
C HIS A 223 13.40 -9.00 4.33
N CYS A 224 14.70 -8.82 4.14
CA CYS A 224 15.38 -7.53 4.28
C CYS A 224 16.55 -7.42 3.28
N SER A 225 17.13 -6.22 3.19
CA SER A 225 18.40 -6.01 2.50
C SER A 225 19.53 -6.85 3.12
N ALA A 226 20.45 -7.34 2.29
CA ALA A 226 21.68 -7.96 2.77
C ALA A 226 22.59 -6.99 3.58
N ASP A 227 22.34 -5.69 3.45
CA ASP A 227 23.01 -4.64 4.24
C ASP A 227 22.35 -4.37 5.60
N PHE A 228 21.27 -5.06 5.94
CA PHE A 228 20.59 -4.91 7.22
C PHE A 228 21.57 -5.22 8.39
N ALA A 229 21.56 -4.38 9.40
CA ALA A 229 22.57 -4.41 10.46
C ALA A 229 22.73 -5.78 11.13
N TYR A 230 21.61 -6.46 11.45
CA TYR A 230 21.68 -7.77 12.10
C TYR A 230 22.17 -8.87 11.15
N VAL A 231 21.92 -8.79 9.86
CA VAL A 231 22.53 -9.70 8.87
C VAL A 231 24.04 -9.54 8.88
N GLN A 232 24.55 -8.31 8.80
CA GLN A 232 26.00 -8.05 8.74
C GLN A 232 26.69 -8.42 10.05
N VAL A 233 26.19 -7.95 11.19
CA VAL A 233 26.84 -8.13 12.49
C VAL A 233 26.98 -9.61 12.87
N TYR A 234 25.91 -10.38 12.73
CA TYR A 234 25.92 -11.78 13.18
C TYR A 234 26.59 -12.72 12.19
N ARG A 235 26.52 -12.44 10.90
CA ARG A 235 27.34 -13.14 9.89
C ARG A 235 28.85 -12.93 10.16
N ASP A 236 29.27 -11.70 10.38
CA ASP A 236 30.69 -11.36 10.50
C ASP A 236 31.27 -11.74 11.88
N SER A 237 30.48 -11.71 12.95
CA SER A 237 30.89 -12.11 14.30
C SER A 237 30.85 -13.62 14.54
N GLY A 238 29.98 -14.34 13.82
CA GLY A 238 29.69 -15.76 14.07
C GLY A 238 28.88 -16.02 15.34
N GLU A 239 28.32 -14.99 15.98
CA GLU A 239 27.43 -15.13 17.13
C GLU A 239 26.00 -15.46 16.68
N LEU A 240 25.17 -15.98 17.58
CA LEU A 240 23.76 -16.30 17.29
C LEU A 240 22.94 -15.02 17.15
N SER A 241 22.30 -14.85 16.02
CA SER A 241 21.40 -13.72 15.80
C SER A 241 20.11 -13.87 16.60
N PRO A 242 19.59 -12.77 17.21
CA PRO A 242 18.30 -12.77 17.88
C PRO A 242 17.11 -12.86 16.92
N MET A 243 17.35 -12.72 15.61
CA MET A 243 16.34 -12.78 14.53
C MET A 243 16.45 -14.06 13.69
N GLY A 244 17.22 -15.05 14.17
CA GLY A 244 17.48 -16.30 13.45
C GLY A 244 18.65 -16.19 12.45
N ASN A 245 18.78 -17.20 11.61
CA ASN A 245 19.97 -17.35 10.75
C ASN A 245 19.90 -16.56 9.43
N PHE A 246 18.84 -15.79 9.21
CA PHE A 246 18.59 -15.09 7.93
C PHE A 246 18.82 -15.98 6.72
N PRO A 247 18.04 -17.07 6.56
CA PRO A 247 18.20 -17.95 5.40
C PRO A 247 18.03 -17.15 4.11
N ASP A 248 18.81 -17.51 3.08
CA ASP A 248 18.69 -16.89 1.77
C ASP A 248 17.33 -17.23 1.15
N GLY A 249 16.60 -16.20 0.72
CA GLY A 249 15.35 -16.31 -0.01
C GLY A 249 15.45 -15.73 -1.42
N GLU A 250 14.39 -15.83 -2.17
CA GLU A 250 14.32 -15.30 -3.53
C GLU A 250 14.57 -13.79 -3.58
N PHE A 251 14.07 -13.05 -2.56
CA PHE A 251 14.11 -11.60 -2.52
C PHE A 251 15.15 -11.04 -1.53
N GLY A 252 15.89 -11.90 -0.83
CA GLY A 252 16.92 -11.51 0.13
C GLY A 252 16.94 -12.34 1.40
N PRO A 253 17.76 -11.96 2.40
CA PRO A 253 17.79 -12.63 3.70
C PRO A 253 16.44 -12.59 4.40
N GLN A 254 15.90 -13.77 4.77
CA GLN A 254 14.57 -13.89 5.36
C GLN A 254 14.59 -13.76 6.88
N PHE A 255 13.55 -13.15 7.43
CA PHE A 255 13.30 -13.16 8.87
C PHE A 255 12.83 -14.53 9.35
N THR A 256 13.27 -14.91 10.53
CA THR A 256 12.78 -16.09 11.25
C THR A 256 11.91 -15.64 12.42
N TYR A 257 10.69 -16.17 12.51
CA TYR A 257 9.70 -15.82 13.54
C TYR A 257 9.55 -16.92 14.59
N ALA A 258 9.64 -18.19 14.18
CA ALA A 258 9.53 -19.34 15.07
C ALA A 258 10.66 -19.31 16.09
N ASP A 259 10.31 -19.37 17.36
CA ASP A 259 11.25 -19.33 18.49
C ASP A 259 12.15 -18.06 18.54
N GLN A 260 11.75 -16.99 17.83
CA GLN A 260 12.46 -15.71 17.78
C GLN A 260 11.57 -14.56 18.28
N PRO A 261 11.34 -14.42 19.59
CA PRO A 261 10.53 -13.35 20.15
C PRO A 261 11.08 -11.94 19.82
N PHE A 262 12.38 -11.81 19.64
CA PHE A 262 12.98 -10.54 19.26
C PHE A 262 12.54 -10.09 17.86
N THR A 263 12.41 -10.99 16.88
CA THR A 263 11.88 -10.68 15.55
C THR A 263 10.44 -10.17 15.64
N GLN A 264 9.60 -10.87 16.41
CA GLN A 264 8.20 -10.50 16.61
C GLN A 264 8.08 -9.11 17.24
N ASP A 265 8.85 -8.83 18.28
CA ASP A 265 8.89 -7.54 18.97
C ASP A 265 9.45 -6.43 18.08
N TYR A 266 10.45 -6.73 17.26
CA TYR A 266 11.04 -5.78 16.31
C TYR A 266 9.99 -5.31 15.28
N VAL A 267 9.30 -6.25 14.64
CA VAL A 267 8.26 -5.94 13.63
C VAL A 267 7.06 -5.23 14.28
N ARG A 268 6.60 -5.69 15.46
CA ARG A 268 5.56 -4.98 16.21
C ARG A 268 5.96 -3.55 16.54
N THR A 269 7.21 -3.34 16.95
CA THR A 269 7.72 -1.98 17.27
C THR A 269 7.77 -1.11 16.02
N ALA A 270 8.13 -1.67 14.86
CA ALA A 270 8.07 -0.95 13.59
C ALA A 270 6.63 -0.54 13.24
N ASN A 271 5.65 -1.46 13.34
CA ASN A 271 4.25 -1.12 13.11
C ASN A 271 3.75 -0.03 14.07
N ARG A 272 4.09 -0.11 15.35
CA ARG A 272 3.74 0.93 16.32
C ARG A 272 4.36 2.28 15.97
N ASN A 273 5.63 2.31 15.53
CA ASN A 273 6.25 3.54 15.06
C ASN A 273 5.45 4.18 13.90
N TRP A 274 5.02 3.40 12.93
CA TRP A 274 4.19 3.90 11.83
C TRP A 274 2.81 4.39 12.30
N LEU A 275 2.15 3.65 13.20
CA LEU A 275 0.82 4.01 13.71
C LEU A 275 0.86 5.23 14.63
N GLU A 276 1.84 5.30 15.55
CA GLU A 276 1.89 6.29 16.62
C GLU A 276 2.64 7.57 16.23
N ASP A 277 3.82 7.44 15.57
CA ASP A 277 4.68 8.58 15.23
C ASP A 277 4.36 9.18 13.85
N TYR A 278 3.83 8.40 12.92
CA TYR A 278 3.49 8.85 11.56
C TYR A 278 1.99 8.93 11.29
N HIS A 279 1.16 8.48 12.20
CA HIS A 279 -0.31 8.42 12.08
C HIS A 279 -0.81 7.62 10.86
N ILE A 280 -0.08 6.60 10.44
CA ILE A 280 -0.49 5.69 9.38
C ILE A 280 -1.75 4.91 9.78
N ASP A 281 -2.63 4.60 8.82
CA ASP A 281 -3.96 4.06 9.06
C ASP A 281 -4.07 2.56 8.80
N GLY A 282 -2.99 1.93 8.40
CA GLY A 282 -2.95 0.51 8.16
C GLY A 282 -1.78 0.07 7.29
N PHE A 283 -1.79 -1.19 6.92
CA PHE A 283 -0.69 -1.82 6.20
C PHE A 283 -1.20 -2.77 5.11
N ARG A 284 -0.55 -2.77 3.97
CA ARG A 284 -0.50 -3.89 3.04
C ARG A 284 0.76 -4.68 3.37
N TYR A 285 0.63 -5.95 3.65
CA TYR A 285 1.75 -6.83 3.98
C TYR A 285 2.17 -7.60 2.74
N ASP A 286 3.42 -7.36 2.32
CA ASP A 286 4.05 -7.98 1.16
C ASP A 286 4.24 -9.48 1.36
N ASN A 287 3.99 -10.26 0.30
CA ASN A 287 4.27 -11.69 0.19
C ASN A 287 3.88 -12.51 1.45
N VAL A 288 2.66 -12.32 1.94
CA VAL A 288 2.19 -13.01 3.16
C VAL A 288 2.31 -14.53 3.04
N LYS A 289 2.11 -15.09 1.86
CA LYS A 289 2.26 -16.53 1.61
C LYS A 289 3.65 -17.04 1.96
N GLY A 290 4.67 -16.19 1.84
CA GLY A 290 6.08 -16.52 2.13
C GLY A 290 6.41 -16.61 3.63
N PHE A 291 5.56 -16.08 4.52
CA PHE A 291 5.81 -16.09 5.97
C PHE A 291 4.55 -16.29 6.82
N PHE A 292 3.56 -16.99 6.32
CA PHE A 292 2.37 -17.41 7.05
C PHE A 292 2.40 -18.91 7.35
N SER A 293 2.62 -19.28 8.61
CA SER A 293 2.71 -20.68 9.06
C SER A 293 1.40 -21.23 9.65
N GLY A 294 0.31 -20.46 9.55
CA GLY A 294 -1.02 -20.87 10.01
C GLY A 294 -1.68 -19.89 10.98
N PRO A 295 -2.93 -20.15 11.41
CA PRO A 295 -3.76 -19.18 12.14
C PRO A 295 -3.23 -18.74 13.51
N VAL A 296 -2.37 -19.55 14.11
CA VAL A 296 -1.72 -19.29 15.41
C VAL A 296 -0.20 -19.20 15.27
N GLY A 297 0.29 -18.99 14.05
CA GLY A 297 1.71 -18.85 13.76
C GLY A 297 2.33 -17.64 14.45
N PRO A 298 3.63 -17.71 14.79
CA PRO A 298 4.36 -16.60 15.41
C PRO A 298 4.70 -15.47 14.44
N ASP A 299 4.39 -15.65 13.18
CA ASP A 299 4.69 -14.80 12.02
C ASP A 299 3.53 -13.86 11.67
N TYR A 300 3.08 -13.88 10.42
CA TYR A 300 2.03 -12.98 9.93
C TYR A 300 0.77 -12.98 10.81
N ALA A 301 0.30 -14.14 11.25
CA ALA A 301 -0.91 -14.23 12.08
C ALA A 301 -0.76 -13.44 13.39
N ASN A 302 0.39 -13.57 14.05
CA ASN A 302 0.70 -12.84 15.27
C ASN A 302 0.92 -11.34 15.01
N ILE A 303 1.61 -10.97 13.92
CA ILE A 303 1.79 -9.56 13.53
C ILE A 303 0.44 -8.87 13.34
N ALA A 304 -0.45 -9.45 12.55
CA ALA A 304 -1.77 -8.89 12.30
C ALA A 304 -2.61 -8.78 13.59
N PHE A 305 -2.53 -9.76 14.48
CA PHE A 305 -3.18 -9.74 15.79
C PHE A 305 -2.64 -8.63 16.70
N LEU A 306 -1.32 -8.52 16.83
CA LEU A 306 -0.69 -7.51 17.69
C LEU A 306 -0.95 -6.10 17.17
N THR A 307 -0.89 -5.89 15.86
CA THR A 307 -1.16 -4.61 15.21
C THR A 307 -2.62 -4.17 15.42
N TYR A 308 -3.58 -5.10 15.30
CA TYR A 308 -4.98 -4.83 15.60
C TYR A 308 -5.17 -4.39 17.07
N ASN A 309 -4.54 -5.11 18.03
CA ASN A 309 -4.64 -4.76 19.44
C ASN A 309 -3.96 -3.44 19.77
N ASP A 310 -2.81 -3.13 19.19
CA ASP A 310 -2.11 -1.86 19.41
C ASP A 310 -2.94 -0.68 18.88
N SER A 311 -3.71 -0.87 17.80
CA SER A 311 -4.61 0.16 17.26
C SER A 311 -5.79 0.51 18.17
N ALA A 312 -6.16 -0.36 19.11
CA ALA A 312 -7.34 -0.18 19.96
C ALA A 312 -7.30 1.08 20.85
N ASN A 313 -6.11 1.57 21.15
CA ASN A 313 -5.93 2.78 21.96
C ASN A 313 -5.85 4.07 21.11
N ILE A 314 -5.88 3.97 19.80
CA ILE A 314 -5.75 5.10 18.89
C ILE A 314 -7.15 5.55 18.43
N PRO A 315 -7.58 6.79 18.75
CA PRO A 315 -8.97 7.23 18.56
C PRO A 315 -9.50 7.12 17.14
N ARG A 316 -8.67 7.38 16.10
CA ARG A 316 -9.09 7.39 14.70
C ARG A 316 -9.54 6.02 14.17
N PHE A 317 -9.19 4.92 14.85
CA PHE A 317 -9.60 3.57 14.48
C PHE A 317 -10.90 3.10 15.11
N LYS A 318 -11.44 3.83 16.10
CA LYS A 318 -12.61 3.37 16.84
C LYS A 318 -13.88 3.38 15.99
N ASP A 319 -14.57 2.25 15.97
CA ASP A 319 -15.91 2.11 15.39
C ASP A 319 -16.97 2.05 16.47
N ALA A 320 -18.16 2.58 16.18
CA ALA A 320 -19.30 2.53 17.09
C ALA A 320 -19.77 1.10 17.42
N ALA A 321 -19.51 0.13 16.54
CA ALA A 321 -19.79 -1.30 16.76
C ALA A 321 -18.71 -1.99 17.59
N GLY A 322 -17.60 -1.31 17.94
CA GLY A 322 -16.57 -1.80 18.85
C GLY A 322 -15.36 -2.48 18.19
N TYR A 323 -15.35 -2.69 16.87
CA TYR A 323 -14.16 -3.15 16.17
C TYR A 323 -13.22 -1.97 15.82
N GLN A 324 -11.97 -2.29 15.49
CA GLN A 324 -11.01 -1.28 15.06
C GLN A 324 -11.00 -1.17 13.53
N ARG A 325 -11.04 0.06 13.01
CA ARG A 325 -11.02 0.36 11.56
C ARG A 325 -9.63 0.38 10.96
N ILE A 326 -8.62 -0.13 11.66
CA ILE A 326 -7.29 -0.28 11.05
C ILE A 326 -7.40 -1.12 9.78
N ILE A 327 -6.74 -0.68 8.71
CA ILE A 327 -6.77 -1.38 7.43
C ILE A 327 -5.58 -2.34 7.39
N GLN A 328 -5.83 -3.65 7.38
CA GLN A 328 -4.80 -4.67 7.28
C GLN A 328 -5.05 -5.55 6.06
N VAL A 329 -4.23 -5.35 5.03
CA VAL A 329 -4.37 -6.00 3.72
C VAL A 329 -3.29 -7.05 3.56
N ALA A 330 -3.66 -8.29 3.29
CA ALA A 330 -2.71 -9.34 2.99
C ALA A 330 -2.51 -9.47 1.47
N GLU A 331 -1.27 -9.38 1.00
CA GLU A 331 -0.93 -9.96 -0.28
C GLU A 331 -0.78 -11.47 -0.10
N TYR A 332 -1.87 -12.17 -0.31
CA TYR A 332 -1.93 -13.63 -0.22
C TYR A 332 -2.38 -14.19 -1.57
N ILE A 333 -1.43 -14.28 -2.52
CA ILE A 333 -1.68 -14.73 -3.89
C ILE A 333 -1.89 -16.24 -3.88
N ASP A 334 -3.15 -16.64 -3.92
CA ASP A 334 -3.60 -18.03 -3.89
C ASP A 334 -4.94 -18.17 -4.64
N ALA A 335 -5.31 -19.39 -5.00
CA ALA A 335 -6.64 -19.69 -5.54
C ALA A 335 -7.77 -19.39 -4.54
N THR A 336 -7.47 -19.32 -3.26
CA THR A 336 -8.41 -19.09 -2.15
C THR A 336 -7.92 -18.00 -1.20
N PRO A 337 -7.69 -16.75 -1.67
CA PRO A 337 -7.09 -15.70 -0.85
C PRO A 337 -7.95 -15.34 0.38
N GLN A 338 -9.25 -15.58 0.34
CA GLN A 338 -10.17 -15.32 1.45
C GLN A 338 -9.88 -16.13 2.71
N THR A 339 -9.11 -17.22 2.64
CA THR A 339 -8.78 -18.06 3.80
C THR A 339 -7.99 -17.27 4.83
N ILE A 340 -7.08 -16.39 4.40
CA ILE A 340 -6.30 -15.54 5.29
C ILE A 340 -7.17 -14.62 6.16
N LEU A 341 -8.33 -14.19 5.65
CA LEU A 341 -9.27 -13.34 6.39
C LEU A 341 -10.01 -14.11 7.50
N VAL A 342 -10.10 -15.43 7.38
CA VAL A 342 -10.68 -16.30 8.44
C VAL A 342 -9.63 -16.58 9.50
N ASP A 343 -8.40 -16.75 9.09
CA ASP A 343 -7.33 -17.28 9.91
C ASP A 343 -6.51 -16.20 10.64
N THR A 344 -6.61 -14.93 10.24
CA THR A 344 -5.80 -13.85 10.82
C THR A 344 -6.63 -12.62 11.21
N PHE A 345 -6.01 -11.59 11.80
CA PHE A 345 -6.64 -10.30 12.10
C PHE A 345 -6.59 -9.31 10.93
N SER A 346 -6.38 -9.81 9.70
CA SER A 346 -6.53 -9.00 8.48
C SER A 346 -8.00 -8.80 8.16
N ASN A 347 -8.33 -7.61 7.65
CA ASN A 347 -9.70 -7.31 7.20
C ASN A 347 -9.80 -7.14 5.69
N ALA A 348 -8.69 -7.21 4.97
CA ALA A 348 -8.66 -7.19 3.51
C ALA A 348 -7.57 -8.12 2.93
N THR A 349 -7.76 -8.50 1.66
CA THR A 349 -6.74 -9.20 0.85
C THR A 349 -6.72 -8.63 -0.55
N TRP A 350 -5.60 -8.73 -1.24
CA TRP A 350 -5.53 -8.53 -2.67
C TRP A 350 -6.26 -9.65 -3.42
N GLN A 351 -6.99 -9.29 -4.51
CA GLN A 351 -7.75 -10.22 -5.36
C GLN A 351 -7.14 -10.31 -6.76
N ASP A 352 -5.99 -10.92 -6.86
CA ASP A 352 -5.23 -11.07 -8.11
C ASP A 352 -5.98 -11.85 -9.20
N ASN A 353 -6.89 -12.74 -8.80
CA ASN A 353 -7.72 -13.49 -9.76
C ASN A 353 -8.55 -12.56 -10.67
N LEU A 354 -9.08 -11.43 -10.17
CA LEU A 354 -9.82 -10.49 -10.99
C LEU A 354 -8.95 -9.86 -12.08
N LEU A 355 -7.73 -9.45 -11.71
CA LEU A 355 -6.74 -8.91 -12.64
C LEU A 355 -6.40 -9.92 -13.74
N ASN A 356 -6.14 -11.19 -13.37
CA ASN A 356 -5.78 -12.24 -14.32
C ASN A 356 -6.91 -12.47 -15.33
N HIS A 357 -8.16 -12.61 -14.88
CA HIS A 357 -9.31 -12.77 -15.77
C HIS A 357 -9.56 -11.54 -16.65
N ALA A 358 -9.40 -10.32 -16.11
CA ALA A 358 -9.51 -9.09 -16.89
C ALA A 358 -8.48 -9.03 -18.02
N ASN A 359 -7.22 -9.38 -17.73
CA ASN A 359 -6.15 -9.43 -18.72
C ASN A 359 -6.42 -10.47 -19.83
N ASP A 360 -6.89 -11.65 -19.46
CA ASP A 360 -7.22 -12.71 -20.43
C ASP A 360 -8.41 -12.29 -21.30
N MET A 361 -9.45 -11.70 -20.73
CA MET A 361 -10.57 -11.13 -21.48
C MET A 361 -10.11 -10.05 -22.48
N GLY A 362 -9.17 -9.18 -22.07
CA GLY A 362 -8.61 -8.14 -22.93
C GLY A 362 -7.80 -8.73 -24.09
N ARG A 363 -6.94 -9.70 -23.81
CA ARG A 363 -6.05 -10.34 -24.81
C ARG A 363 -6.79 -11.22 -25.81
N PHE A 364 -7.77 -11.99 -25.34
CA PHE A 364 -8.43 -13.03 -26.15
C PHE A 364 -9.84 -12.66 -26.59
N GLU A 365 -10.29 -11.47 -26.23
CA GLU A 365 -11.58 -10.89 -26.65
C GLU A 365 -12.81 -11.79 -26.39
N PHE A 366 -12.84 -12.45 -25.25
CA PHE A 366 -14.00 -13.20 -24.77
C PHE A 366 -14.55 -12.57 -23.47
N VAL A 367 -15.68 -13.05 -22.99
CA VAL A 367 -16.20 -12.77 -21.64
C VAL A 367 -16.68 -14.08 -21.05
N ASP A 368 -16.20 -14.40 -19.88
CA ASP A 368 -16.60 -15.59 -19.14
C ASP A 368 -17.46 -15.24 -17.91
N ASP A 369 -18.08 -16.25 -17.35
CA ASP A 369 -18.89 -16.13 -16.14
C ASP A 369 -17.98 -15.96 -14.89
N ASP A 370 -16.74 -16.44 -14.94
CA ASP A 370 -15.82 -16.35 -13.82
C ASP A 370 -15.42 -14.89 -13.53
N PHE A 371 -15.20 -14.07 -14.55
CA PHE A 371 -15.00 -12.63 -14.34
C PHE A 371 -16.19 -11.97 -13.62
N ALA A 372 -17.42 -12.29 -14.05
CA ALA A 372 -18.60 -11.78 -13.38
C ALA A 372 -18.71 -12.27 -11.92
N HIS A 373 -18.36 -13.52 -11.67
CA HIS A 373 -18.31 -14.09 -10.31
C HIS A 373 -17.24 -13.41 -9.43
N LEU A 374 -16.09 -13.04 -9.99
CA LEU A 374 -15.04 -12.35 -9.26
C LEU A 374 -15.41 -10.92 -8.85
N LEU A 375 -16.35 -10.28 -9.59
CA LEU A 375 -16.95 -9.01 -9.18
C LEU A 375 -17.85 -9.16 -7.93
N ASP A 376 -18.23 -10.40 -7.58
CA ASP A 376 -18.99 -10.73 -6.38
C ASP A 376 -18.21 -11.73 -5.51
N PRO A 377 -17.43 -11.24 -4.52
CA PRO A 377 -16.61 -12.09 -3.67
C PRO A 377 -17.34 -13.18 -2.92
N SER A 378 -18.69 -13.13 -2.86
CA SER A 378 -19.47 -14.20 -2.23
C SER A 378 -19.35 -15.54 -2.98
N PHE A 379 -19.14 -15.52 -4.29
CA PHE A 379 -18.85 -16.72 -5.08
C PHE A 379 -17.53 -17.38 -4.67
N LEU A 380 -16.52 -16.58 -4.29
CA LEU A 380 -15.27 -17.05 -3.73
C LEU A 380 -15.36 -17.33 -2.22
N ARG A 381 -16.55 -17.30 -1.65
CA ARG A 381 -16.80 -17.55 -0.21
C ARG A 381 -16.07 -16.57 0.71
N TYR A 382 -15.83 -15.32 0.27
CA TYR A 382 -15.37 -14.29 1.18
C TYR A 382 -16.40 -14.07 2.29
N PRO A 383 -16.00 -14.15 3.55
CA PRO A 383 -16.92 -13.87 4.65
C PRO A 383 -17.38 -12.41 4.58
N ALA A 384 -18.59 -12.13 5.04
CA ALA A 384 -19.04 -10.74 5.16
C ALA A 384 -18.39 -10.03 6.35
N ARG A 385 -18.18 -10.80 7.40
CA ARG A 385 -17.65 -10.34 8.69
C ARG A 385 -16.78 -11.43 9.28
N ARG A 386 -15.91 -11.01 10.18
CA ARG A 386 -15.06 -11.88 10.98
C ARG A 386 -15.12 -11.47 12.44
N ASP A 387 -14.86 -12.42 13.33
CA ASP A 387 -14.67 -12.16 14.76
C ASP A 387 -13.25 -11.59 15.02
N PHE A 388 -13.19 -10.38 15.54
CA PHE A 388 -11.99 -9.68 15.96
C PHE A 388 -11.91 -9.63 17.50
N GLY A 389 -11.76 -10.80 18.13
CA GLY A 389 -11.67 -10.89 19.59
C GLY A 389 -13.00 -10.65 20.31
N GLY A 390 -14.09 -11.23 19.82
CA GLY A 390 -15.45 -11.11 20.38
C GLY A 390 -16.30 -10.01 19.71
N VAL A 391 -15.74 -9.27 18.74
CA VAL A 391 -16.47 -8.23 18.01
C VAL A 391 -16.47 -8.53 16.51
N GLN A 392 -17.66 -8.51 15.91
CA GLN A 392 -17.81 -8.77 14.47
C GLN A 392 -17.48 -7.53 13.64
N GLY A 393 -16.36 -7.57 12.90
CA GLY A 393 -15.94 -6.54 11.96
C GLY A 393 -16.10 -6.95 10.49
N PRO A 394 -16.22 -5.98 9.55
CA PRO A 394 -16.31 -6.26 8.13
C PRO A 394 -14.97 -6.76 7.58
N VAL A 395 -15.04 -7.58 6.52
CA VAL A 395 -13.89 -7.97 5.71
C VAL A 395 -14.23 -7.90 4.23
N ALA A 396 -13.24 -7.61 3.37
CA ALA A 396 -13.45 -7.49 1.94
C ALA A 396 -12.15 -7.69 1.15
N PRO A 397 -12.21 -8.13 -0.13
CA PRO A 397 -11.06 -8.09 -1.02
C PRO A 397 -10.78 -6.66 -1.52
N PHE A 398 -9.53 -6.32 -1.78
CA PHE A 398 -9.14 -5.27 -2.71
C PHE A 398 -9.30 -5.83 -4.12
N GLN A 399 -10.11 -5.16 -4.92
CA GLN A 399 -10.42 -5.51 -6.31
C GLN A 399 -9.65 -4.58 -7.23
N TYR A 400 -8.89 -5.13 -8.16
CA TYR A 400 -8.08 -4.35 -9.10
C TYR A 400 -7.92 -5.07 -10.43
N VAL A 401 -7.61 -4.31 -11.47
CA VAL A 401 -7.26 -4.80 -12.81
C VAL A 401 -5.84 -4.41 -13.20
N GLU A 402 -5.20 -3.57 -12.39
CA GLU A 402 -3.80 -3.16 -12.45
C GLU A 402 -3.20 -3.10 -11.04
N SER A 403 -1.91 -3.36 -10.91
CA SER A 403 -1.10 -3.12 -9.72
C SER A 403 0.36 -2.87 -10.14
N HIS A 404 1.21 -2.47 -9.19
CA HIS A 404 2.63 -2.25 -9.45
C HIS A 404 3.34 -3.47 -10.05
N ASP A 405 2.87 -4.68 -9.79
CA ASP A 405 3.50 -5.95 -10.20
C ASP A 405 3.25 -6.34 -11.65
N HIS A 406 2.40 -5.63 -12.37
CA HIS A 406 1.94 -6.01 -13.70
C HIS A 406 2.20 -4.88 -14.71
N SER A 407 2.17 -5.23 -16.01
CA SER A 407 2.04 -4.23 -17.07
C SER A 407 0.73 -3.49 -16.93
N ASP A 408 0.70 -2.22 -17.31
CA ASP A 408 -0.53 -1.45 -17.29
C ASP A 408 -1.62 -2.13 -18.14
N PHE A 409 -2.85 -2.10 -17.68
CA PHE A 409 -3.94 -2.92 -18.21
C PHE A 409 -4.22 -2.68 -19.71
N ILE A 410 -3.97 -1.47 -20.17
CA ILE A 410 -4.14 -1.12 -21.60
C ILE A 410 -3.25 -1.97 -22.52
N CYS A 411 -2.14 -2.50 -22.01
CA CYS A 411 -1.24 -3.40 -22.74
C CYS A 411 -1.93 -4.70 -23.18
N SER A 412 -3.00 -5.11 -22.51
CA SER A 412 -3.78 -6.29 -22.85
C SER A 412 -4.57 -6.14 -24.16
N PHE A 413 -4.77 -4.91 -24.64
CA PHE A 413 -5.53 -4.63 -25.88
C PHE A 413 -4.66 -4.35 -27.10
N GLY A 414 -3.35 -4.34 -26.94
CA GLY A 414 -2.39 -4.15 -28.03
C GLY A 414 -1.13 -3.45 -27.58
N LEU A 415 -0.06 -3.72 -28.30
CA LEU A 415 1.26 -3.16 -28.02
C LEU A 415 1.76 -2.36 -29.22
N ILE A 416 2.51 -1.30 -28.95
CA ILE A 416 3.25 -0.52 -29.94
C ILE A 416 4.72 -0.45 -29.56
N GLY A 417 5.61 -0.23 -30.55
CA GLY A 417 7.01 0.09 -30.28
C GLY A 417 7.13 1.52 -29.75
N GLY A 418 7.75 1.68 -28.59
CA GLY A 418 8.21 2.96 -28.09
C GLY A 418 9.59 3.34 -28.65
N GLY A 419 10.10 4.51 -28.30
CA GLY A 419 11.49 4.88 -28.58
C GLY A 419 12.47 3.89 -27.93
N GLU A 420 13.66 3.72 -28.51
CA GLU A 420 14.74 2.89 -27.95
C GLU A 420 14.40 1.39 -27.71
N ASN A 421 13.52 0.80 -28.53
CA ASN A 421 13.08 -0.58 -28.44
C ASN A 421 12.25 -0.94 -27.18
N ILE A 422 11.63 0.03 -26.54
CA ILE A 422 10.68 -0.20 -25.45
C ILE A 422 9.30 -0.54 -26.05
N LEU A 423 8.65 -1.56 -25.49
CA LEU A 423 7.25 -1.85 -25.79
C LEU A 423 6.34 -1.05 -24.85
N LEU A 424 5.31 -0.45 -25.41
CA LEU A 424 4.26 0.27 -24.70
C LEU A 424 2.89 -0.27 -25.10
N GLY A 425 1.90 -0.11 -24.25
CA GLY A 425 0.50 -0.37 -24.59
C GLY A 425 -0.01 0.60 -25.64
N ASP A 426 -0.88 0.13 -26.54
CA ASP A 426 -1.53 0.96 -27.56
C ASP A 426 -2.65 1.82 -26.95
N ARG A 427 -2.33 3.05 -26.55
CA ARG A 427 -3.30 3.98 -25.96
C ARG A 427 -4.51 4.29 -26.86
N SER A 428 -4.42 4.08 -28.17
CA SER A 428 -5.57 4.24 -29.06
C SER A 428 -6.71 3.24 -28.75
N ARG A 429 -6.41 2.19 -27.98
CA ARG A 429 -7.36 1.18 -27.50
C ARG A 429 -8.03 1.52 -26.17
N PHE A 430 -7.82 2.72 -25.62
CA PHE A 430 -8.32 3.16 -24.31
C PHE A 430 -9.83 2.90 -24.11
N TYR A 431 -10.63 3.01 -25.16
CA TYR A 431 -12.07 2.76 -25.10
C TYR A 431 -12.40 1.34 -24.66
N LYS A 432 -11.51 0.36 -24.90
CA LYS A 432 -11.68 -1.03 -24.46
C LYS A 432 -11.50 -1.20 -22.94
N THR A 433 -10.84 -0.27 -22.25
CA THR A 433 -10.68 -0.31 -20.78
C THR A 433 -11.92 0.17 -20.03
N GLN A 434 -12.81 0.92 -20.68
CA GLN A 434 -13.95 1.59 -20.02
C GLN A 434 -14.93 0.63 -19.31
N PRO A 435 -15.38 -0.50 -19.90
CA PRO A 435 -16.29 -1.41 -19.20
C PRO A 435 -15.62 -2.06 -17.97
N TYR A 436 -14.29 -2.23 -17.95
CA TYR A 436 -13.56 -2.74 -16.80
C TYR A 436 -13.47 -1.70 -15.68
N ALA A 437 -13.26 -0.42 -16.00
CA ALA A 437 -13.31 0.67 -15.02
C ALA A 437 -14.70 0.74 -14.36
N ILE A 438 -15.79 0.60 -15.16
CA ILE A 438 -17.16 0.58 -14.65
C ILE A 438 -17.39 -0.66 -13.77
N ALA A 439 -16.91 -1.83 -14.19
CA ALA A 439 -16.98 -3.07 -13.41
C ALA A 439 -16.28 -2.91 -12.06
N LEU A 440 -15.06 -2.36 -12.06
CA LEU A 440 -14.24 -2.17 -10.86
C LEU A 440 -14.94 -1.27 -9.82
N TYR A 441 -15.50 -0.15 -10.24
CA TYR A 441 -16.18 0.76 -9.30
C TYR A 441 -17.57 0.28 -8.86
N THR A 442 -18.16 -0.67 -9.56
CA THR A 442 -19.49 -1.24 -9.25
C THR A 442 -19.41 -2.63 -8.64
N CYS A 443 -18.23 -3.24 -8.53
CA CYS A 443 -18.03 -4.54 -7.89
C CYS A 443 -18.32 -4.50 -6.37
N GLN A 444 -18.48 -5.66 -5.78
CA GLN A 444 -18.34 -5.83 -4.33
C GLN A 444 -16.85 -5.82 -3.96
N GLY A 445 -16.55 -5.45 -2.73
CA GLY A 445 -15.18 -5.27 -2.28
C GLY A 445 -14.72 -3.82 -2.43
N ILE A 446 -13.43 -3.63 -2.37
CA ILE A 446 -12.77 -2.33 -2.31
C ILE A 446 -12.04 -2.11 -3.63
N PRO A 447 -12.46 -1.16 -4.49
CA PRO A 447 -11.73 -0.87 -5.72
C PRO A 447 -10.37 -0.24 -5.40
N MET A 448 -9.33 -0.75 -6.05
CA MET A 448 -7.99 -0.21 -6.03
C MET A 448 -7.56 0.16 -7.45
N LEU A 449 -6.94 1.32 -7.59
CA LEU A 449 -6.35 1.84 -8.81
C LEU A 449 -4.84 1.88 -8.66
N TRP A 450 -4.13 1.53 -9.72
CA TRP A 450 -2.69 1.80 -9.85
C TRP A 450 -2.48 3.20 -10.45
N GLN A 451 -1.38 3.87 -10.06
CA GLN A 451 -1.04 5.23 -10.53
C GLN A 451 -1.07 5.34 -12.07
N GLY A 452 -1.85 6.31 -12.56
CA GLY A 452 -1.97 6.57 -13.99
C GLY A 452 -3.01 5.74 -14.75
N GLN A 453 -3.61 4.72 -14.14
CA GLN A 453 -4.67 3.92 -14.76
C GLN A 453 -5.80 4.80 -15.27
N GLU A 454 -6.15 5.84 -14.54
CA GLU A 454 -7.28 6.73 -14.81
C GLU A 454 -7.06 7.69 -15.99
N PHE A 455 -5.85 7.74 -16.55
CA PHE A 455 -5.56 8.46 -17.82
C PHE A 455 -4.83 7.61 -18.86
N GLY A 456 -4.81 6.29 -18.64
CA GLY A 456 -4.30 5.33 -19.61
C GLY A 456 -2.79 5.29 -19.69
N GLU A 457 -2.12 5.19 -18.56
CA GLU A 457 -0.70 4.81 -18.47
C GLU A 457 -0.46 3.49 -19.18
N ASN A 458 0.73 3.26 -19.76
CA ASN A 458 0.89 2.19 -20.73
C ASN A 458 2.25 1.47 -20.72
N TYR A 459 2.89 1.39 -19.57
CA TYR A 459 4.15 0.66 -19.43
C TYR A 459 3.97 -0.85 -19.56
N VAL A 460 4.86 -1.47 -20.33
CA VAL A 460 5.03 -2.93 -20.35
C VAL A 460 6.09 -3.32 -19.32
N LEU A 461 5.73 -4.18 -18.40
CA LEU A 461 6.65 -4.73 -17.40
C LEU A 461 7.10 -6.15 -17.79
N PRO A 462 8.38 -6.53 -17.62
CA PRO A 462 8.82 -7.92 -17.79
C PRO A 462 8.03 -8.88 -16.90
N GLY A 463 7.60 -10.00 -17.44
CA GLY A 463 6.66 -10.92 -16.80
C GLY A 463 7.17 -11.62 -15.53
N SER A 464 8.49 -11.60 -15.27
CA SER A 464 9.08 -12.23 -14.08
C SER A 464 10.51 -11.74 -13.85
N GLY A 465 11.01 -11.95 -12.65
CA GLY A 465 12.39 -11.69 -12.24
C GLY A 465 12.52 -10.49 -11.28
N THR A 466 13.46 -10.63 -10.35
CA THR A 466 13.72 -9.61 -9.30
C THR A 466 14.27 -8.30 -9.86
N THR A 467 14.79 -8.29 -11.09
CA THR A 467 15.31 -7.08 -11.73
C THR A 467 14.22 -6.06 -12.08
N ARG A 468 12.95 -6.47 -12.14
CA ARG A 468 11.83 -5.56 -12.44
C ARG A 468 11.65 -4.48 -11.38
N ILE A 469 11.99 -4.74 -10.11
CA ILE A 469 11.92 -3.76 -9.02
C ILE A 469 12.84 -2.55 -9.19
N GLN A 470 13.79 -2.62 -10.13
CA GLN A 470 14.69 -1.53 -10.49
C GLN A 470 14.26 -0.79 -11.75
N ILE A 471 13.15 -1.20 -12.38
CA ILE A 471 12.60 -0.52 -13.57
C ILE A 471 11.78 0.66 -13.09
N ARG A 472 12.23 1.85 -13.46
CA ARG A 472 11.52 3.10 -13.15
C ARG A 472 10.46 3.38 -14.20
N ARG A 473 9.24 3.68 -13.77
CA ARG A 473 8.05 3.96 -14.60
C ARG A 473 7.48 5.32 -14.19
N ASP A 474 8.21 6.39 -14.52
CA ASP A 474 7.74 7.74 -14.21
C ASP A 474 6.38 7.98 -14.88
N VAL A 475 5.40 8.45 -14.12
CA VAL A 475 4.06 8.73 -14.63
C VAL A 475 4.11 9.76 -15.75
N HIS A 476 3.53 9.44 -16.90
CA HIS A 476 3.44 10.32 -18.05
C HIS A 476 2.34 11.39 -17.83
N TRP A 477 2.66 12.42 -17.02
CA TRP A 477 1.70 13.48 -16.70
C TRP A 477 1.17 14.24 -17.90
N GLU A 478 1.84 14.21 -19.05
CA GLU A 478 1.34 14.75 -20.31
C GLU A 478 0.08 14.02 -20.81
N TYR A 479 -0.12 12.72 -20.45
CA TYR A 479 -1.32 11.97 -20.78
C TYR A 479 -2.56 12.52 -20.09
N PHE A 480 -2.39 13.19 -18.96
CA PHE A 480 -3.46 13.88 -18.27
C PHE A 480 -4.12 14.97 -19.15
N TYR A 481 -3.38 15.56 -20.08
CA TYR A 481 -3.83 16.70 -20.88
C TYR A 481 -4.34 16.29 -22.27
N ASP A 482 -4.08 15.08 -22.74
CA ASP A 482 -4.54 14.64 -24.05
C ASP A 482 -6.01 14.20 -24.04
N ASP A 483 -6.60 14.04 -25.24
CA ASP A 483 -8.01 13.68 -25.40
C ASP A 483 -8.34 12.31 -24.79
N ILE A 484 -7.41 11.37 -24.81
CA ILE A 484 -7.56 10.03 -24.26
C ILE A 484 -7.62 10.10 -22.72
N GLY A 485 -6.61 10.72 -22.10
CA GLY A 485 -6.58 10.89 -20.66
C GLY A 485 -7.78 11.66 -20.12
N GLN A 486 -8.14 12.77 -20.78
CA GLN A 486 -9.31 13.55 -20.40
C GLN A 486 -10.62 12.76 -20.52
N ALA A 487 -10.76 11.87 -21.52
CA ALA A 487 -11.92 11.02 -21.66
C ALA A 487 -12.03 10.00 -20.51
N LEU A 488 -10.91 9.34 -20.19
CA LEU A 488 -10.85 8.37 -19.09
C LEU A 488 -11.07 9.02 -17.72
N ILE A 489 -10.38 10.12 -17.41
CA ILE A 489 -10.49 10.85 -16.12
C ILE A 489 -11.95 11.24 -15.86
N ARG A 490 -12.71 11.68 -16.87
CA ARG A 490 -14.13 11.99 -16.71
C ARG A 490 -14.92 10.79 -16.22
N ILE A 491 -14.68 9.61 -16.78
CA ILE A 491 -15.35 8.36 -16.37
C ILE A 491 -14.96 8.01 -14.93
N TYR A 492 -13.68 7.97 -14.61
CA TYR A 492 -13.20 7.63 -13.26
C TYR A 492 -13.72 8.60 -12.19
N ARG A 493 -13.70 9.91 -12.44
CA ARG A 493 -14.28 10.91 -11.54
C ARG A 493 -15.76 10.67 -11.28
N ARG A 494 -16.51 10.34 -12.34
CA ARG A 494 -17.93 10.08 -12.21
C ARG A 494 -18.20 8.80 -11.44
N LEU A 495 -17.47 7.74 -11.74
CA LEU A 495 -17.56 6.47 -11.02
C LEU A 495 -17.24 6.61 -9.54
N GLY A 496 -16.18 7.33 -9.20
CA GLY A 496 -15.79 7.58 -7.80
C GLY A 496 -16.88 8.33 -7.03
N ARG A 497 -17.42 9.42 -7.60
CA ARG A 497 -18.54 10.17 -6.99
C ARG A 497 -19.78 9.29 -6.84
N LEU A 498 -20.10 8.51 -7.89
CA LEU A 498 -21.25 7.62 -7.88
C LEU A 498 -21.13 6.56 -6.80
N ARG A 499 -19.98 5.89 -6.68
CA ARG A 499 -19.75 4.88 -5.64
C ARG A 499 -19.88 5.47 -4.23
N ARG A 500 -19.36 6.67 -4.00
CA ARG A 500 -19.50 7.33 -2.70
C ARG A 500 -20.93 7.72 -2.37
N ALA A 501 -21.70 8.18 -3.37
CA ALA A 501 -23.10 8.62 -3.18
C ALA A 501 -24.10 7.44 -3.14
N CYS A 502 -23.79 6.31 -3.77
CA CYS A 502 -24.69 5.19 -3.95
C CYS A 502 -24.41 4.05 -2.96
N ARG A 503 -25.26 3.86 -1.95
CA ARG A 503 -25.16 2.76 -0.99
C ARG A 503 -25.27 1.39 -1.66
N ALA A 504 -26.10 1.28 -2.70
CA ALA A 504 -26.26 0.01 -3.41
C ALA A 504 -24.94 -0.50 -3.99
N LEU A 505 -24.06 0.38 -4.51
CA LEU A 505 -22.75 0.00 -5.03
C LEU A 505 -21.76 -0.46 -3.95
N ARG A 506 -21.97 -0.09 -2.69
CA ARG A 506 -21.14 -0.48 -1.53
C ARG A 506 -21.72 -1.66 -0.75
N SER A 507 -22.94 -2.07 -1.06
CA SER A 507 -23.65 -3.18 -0.43
C SER A 507 -23.04 -4.53 -0.86
N ARG A 508 -23.33 -5.58 -0.09
CA ARG A 508 -22.98 -6.97 -0.43
C ARG A 508 -24.11 -7.72 -1.15
N GLU A 509 -25.27 -7.08 -1.35
CA GLU A 509 -26.40 -7.72 -2.03
C GLU A 509 -26.27 -7.49 -3.54
N SER A 510 -26.06 -8.58 -4.29
CA SER A 510 -25.96 -8.58 -5.75
C SER A 510 -26.78 -9.71 -6.36
N PHE A 511 -27.08 -9.58 -7.65
CA PHE A 511 -27.69 -10.62 -8.45
C PHE A 511 -27.29 -10.45 -9.92
N TYR A 512 -26.86 -11.53 -10.55
CA TYR A 512 -26.39 -11.54 -11.93
C TYR A 512 -27.49 -12.04 -12.88
N PHE A 513 -27.66 -11.32 -14.00
CA PHE A 513 -28.60 -11.67 -15.07
C PHE A 513 -27.90 -12.35 -16.25
N ASN A 514 -26.75 -12.98 -15.99
CA ASN A 514 -25.95 -13.59 -17.03
C ASN A 514 -26.66 -14.80 -17.63
N THR A 515 -26.69 -14.85 -18.97
CA THR A 515 -27.13 -15.98 -19.77
C THR A 515 -25.99 -16.34 -20.72
N SER A 516 -25.98 -17.58 -21.21
CA SER A 516 -24.99 -18.00 -22.23
C SER A 516 -25.04 -17.10 -23.48
N SER A 517 -26.24 -16.56 -23.83
CA SER A 517 -26.40 -15.62 -24.94
C SER A 517 -25.74 -14.27 -24.64
N ASN A 518 -25.89 -13.74 -23.43
CA ASN A 518 -25.29 -12.47 -23.02
C ASN A 518 -23.76 -12.58 -22.98
N LEU A 519 -23.23 -13.64 -22.35
CA LEU A 519 -21.79 -13.88 -22.27
C LEU A 519 -21.20 -14.14 -23.66
N GLY A 520 -21.87 -14.94 -24.52
CA GLY A 520 -21.47 -15.13 -25.91
C GLY A 520 -21.52 -13.84 -26.74
N GLY A 521 -22.42 -12.90 -26.37
CA GLY A 521 -22.45 -11.55 -26.90
C GLY A 521 -21.44 -10.58 -26.28
N ARG A 522 -20.62 -11.02 -25.37
CA ARG A 522 -19.61 -10.24 -24.65
C ARG A 522 -20.25 -9.13 -23.79
N ALA A 523 -21.35 -9.46 -23.11
CA ALA A 523 -22.05 -8.52 -22.24
C ALA A 523 -22.39 -9.15 -20.87
N ILE A 524 -22.35 -8.34 -19.84
CA ILE A 524 -22.66 -8.71 -18.45
C ILE A 524 -23.72 -7.75 -17.93
N ALA A 525 -24.70 -8.27 -17.19
CA ALA A 525 -25.66 -7.45 -16.46
C ALA A 525 -25.83 -7.96 -15.02
N TYR A 526 -25.86 -7.05 -14.06
CA TYR A 526 -26.09 -7.38 -12.67
C TYR A 526 -26.76 -6.26 -11.89
N ARG A 527 -27.35 -6.66 -10.78
CA ARG A 527 -28.00 -5.76 -9.82
C ARG A 527 -27.14 -5.65 -8.56
N ARG A 528 -27.05 -4.44 -8.05
CA ARG A 528 -26.59 -4.14 -6.67
C ARG A 528 -27.79 -3.57 -5.91
N ARG A 529 -27.91 -3.90 -4.61
CA ARG A 529 -29.05 -3.47 -3.80
C ARG A 529 -28.59 -3.11 -2.39
N ALA A 530 -29.12 -2.03 -1.84
CA ALA A 530 -29.05 -1.71 -0.43
C ALA A 530 -30.47 -1.68 0.13
N SER A 531 -30.76 -2.55 1.09
CA SER A 531 -32.06 -2.59 1.75
C SER A 531 -32.37 -1.28 2.46
N ALA A 532 -33.67 -0.98 2.63
CA ALA A 532 -34.11 0.19 3.39
C ALA A 532 -33.59 0.14 4.83
N THR A 533 -33.24 1.28 5.37
CA THR A 533 -32.93 1.48 6.79
C THR A 533 -34.03 2.33 7.45
N THR A 534 -33.89 2.64 8.73
CA THR A 534 -34.81 3.54 9.42
C THR A 534 -34.79 4.97 8.88
N THR A 535 -33.71 5.38 8.21
CA THR A 535 -33.48 6.76 7.75
C THR A 535 -33.40 6.87 6.23
N GLU A 536 -33.18 5.77 5.51
CA GLU A 536 -32.93 5.80 4.07
C GLU A 536 -33.76 4.74 3.35
N PRO A 537 -34.36 5.06 2.18
CA PRO A 537 -35.12 4.11 1.38
C PRO A 537 -34.22 3.00 0.81
N GLU A 538 -34.85 1.92 0.39
CA GLU A 538 -34.20 0.91 -0.45
C GLU A 538 -33.59 1.58 -1.69
N GLN A 539 -32.38 1.15 -2.07
CA GLN A 539 -31.69 1.63 -3.24
C GLN A 539 -31.25 0.47 -4.13
N VAL A 540 -31.50 0.59 -5.42
CA VAL A 540 -31.14 -0.42 -6.42
C VAL A 540 -30.34 0.24 -7.54
N ALA A 541 -29.22 -0.40 -7.90
CA ALA A 541 -28.44 -0.08 -9.09
C ALA A 541 -28.42 -1.29 -10.03
N LEU A 542 -28.76 -1.07 -11.29
CA LEU A 542 -28.62 -2.04 -12.37
C LEU A 542 -27.45 -1.63 -13.24
N ILE A 543 -26.50 -2.53 -13.40
CA ILE A 543 -25.25 -2.31 -14.13
C ILE A 543 -25.27 -3.18 -15.39
N PHE A 544 -24.94 -2.56 -16.51
CA PHE A 544 -24.85 -3.19 -17.82
C PHE A 544 -23.49 -2.91 -18.41
N LEU A 545 -22.75 -3.95 -18.79
CA LEU A 545 -21.40 -3.86 -19.35
C LEU A 545 -21.37 -4.52 -20.74
N ASN A 546 -20.73 -3.87 -21.69
CA ASN A 546 -20.50 -4.37 -23.04
C ASN A 546 -19.01 -4.31 -23.39
N PHE A 547 -18.40 -5.47 -23.55
CA PHE A 547 -16.98 -5.64 -23.89
C PHE A 547 -16.75 -5.88 -25.38
N SER A 548 -17.80 -5.73 -26.21
CA SER A 548 -17.71 -5.95 -27.66
C SER A 548 -17.58 -4.66 -28.44
N ASP A 549 -17.01 -4.75 -29.65
CA ASP A 549 -16.87 -3.61 -30.58
C ASP A 549 -18.20 -3.21 -31.28
N SER A 550 -19.33 -3.78 -30.86
CA SER A 550 -20.67 -3.45 -31.38
C SER A 550 -21.65 -3.20 -30.26
N GLN A 551 -22.65 -2.37 -30.54
CA GLN A 551 -23.78 -2.12 -29.63
C GLN A 551 -24.46 -3.43 -29.23
N ARG A 552 -24.90 -3.56 -27.97
CA ARG A 552 -25.66 -4.71 -27.45
C ARG A 552 -26.94 -4.27 -26.79
N THR A 553 -27.99 -5.08 -26.93
CA THR A 553 -29.25 -4.86 -26.21
C THR A 553 -29.50 -6.05 -25.30
N LEU A 554 -29.74 -5.79 -24.02
CA LEU A 554 -30.07 -6.78 -23.00
C LEU A 554 -31.46 -6.54 -22.45
N SER A 555 -32.30 -7.58 -22.42
CA SER A 555 -33.62 -7.57 -21.80
C SER A 555 -33.51 -8.06 -20.36
N VAL A 556 -33.77 -7.20 -19.39
CA VAL A 556 -33.54 -7.47 -17.95
C VAL A 556 -34.77 -7.08 -17.13
N PRO A 557 -35.21 -7.91 -16.16
CA PRO A 557 -36.28 -7.54 -15.25
C PRO A 557 -35.81 -6.49 -14.23
N PHE A 558 -36.55 -5.41 -14.12
CA PHE A 558 -36.30 -4.33 -13.16
C PHE A 558 -37.01 -4.67 -11.83
N PRO A 559 -36.26 -4.81 -10.71
CA PRO A 559 -36.74 -5.50 -9.52
C PRO A 559 -37.79 -4.74 -8.70
N VAL A 560 -37.78 -3.41 -8.74
CA VAL A 560 -38.70 -2.59 -7.95
C VAL A 560 -39.36 -1.51 -8.82
N PRO A 561 -40.60 -1.11 -8.53
CA PRO A 561 -41.24 0.04 -9.20
C PRO A 561 -40.46 1.34 -8.91
N GLY A 562 -40.45 2.25 -9.88
CA GLY A 562 -39.80 3.54 -9.73
C GLY A 562 -39.25 4.10 -11.03
N THR A 563 -38.65 5.27 -10.95
CA THR A 563 -37.87 5.85 -12.05
C THR A 563 -36.42 5.48 -11.88
N TYR A 564 -35.87 4.79 -12.86
CA TYR A 564 -34.45 4.46 -12.95
C TYR A 564 -33.78 5.45 -13.88
N ARG A 565 -32.75 6.13 -13.39
CA ARG A 565 -31.97 7.08 -14.20
C ARG A 565 -30.58 6.52 -14.47
N GLU A 566 -30.17 6.63 -15.73
CA GLU A 566 -28.80 6.35 -16.12
C GLU A 566 -27.86 7.43 -15.49
N MET A 567 -26.76 7.02 -14.87
CA MET A 567 -25.93 7.89 -14.02
C MET A 567 -24.51 8.13 -14.54
N LEU A 568 -24.08 7.46 -15.62
CA LEU A 568 -22.74 7.64 -16.20
C LEU A 568 -22.67 8.74 -17.26
N ASP A 569 -23.69 8.90 -18.06
CA ASP A 569 -23.71 9.89 -19.13
C ASP A 569 -23.93 11.32 -18.61
N ASP A 570 -23.58 12.31 -19.45
CA ASP A 570 -23.85 13.72 -19.16
C ASP A 570 -25.36 13.98 -18.99
N ASP A 571 -25.68 15.00 -18.20
CA ASP A 571 -27.06 15.36 -17.86
C ASP A 571 -27.99 15.51 -19.07
N VAL A 572 -27.45 15.90 -20.23
CA VAL A 572 -28.18 16.10 -21.48
C VAL A 572 -28.57 14.78 -22.15
N ARG A 573 -27.88 13.68 -21.86
CA ARG A 573 -28.12 12.35 -22.48
C ARG A 573 -28.66 11.32 -21.51
N ARG A 574 -28.93 11.68 -20.27
CA ARG A 574 -29.43 10.75 -19.26
C ARG A 574 -30.76 10.12 -19.70
N GLN A 575 -30.76 8.79 -19.78
CA GLN A 575 -31.94 8.01 -20.06
C GLN A 575 -32.66 7.70 -18.75
N GLU A 576 -33.99 7.72 -18.80
CA GLU A 576 -34.86 7.30 -17.71
C GLU A 576 -35.75 6.15 -18.17
N ILE A 577 -35.84 5.13 -17.31
CA ILE A 577 -36.75 4.01 -17.47
C ILE A 577 -37.77 4.07 -16.32
N ARG A 578 -39.04 4.15 -16.66
CA ARG A 578 -40.12 4.14 -15.66
C ARG A 578 -40.66 2.73 -15.54
N VAL A 579 -40.55 2.16 -14.37
CA VAL A 579 -41.00 0.81 -14.00
C VAL A 579 -42.27 0.92 -13.17
N THR A 580 -43.34 0.31 -13.63
CA THR A 580 -44.66 0.35 -12.97
C THR A 580 -44.79 -0.84 -12.00
N ASN A 581 -44.35 -2.02 -12.41
CA ASN A 581 -44.50 -3.26 -11.64
C ASN A 581 -43.14 -3.89 -11.40
N ALA A 582 -42.96 -4.48 -10.22
CA ALA A 582 -41.74 -5.24 -9.92
C ALA A 582 -41.57 -6.41 -10.90
N GLY A 583 -40.35 -6.57 -11.44
CA GLY A 583 -40.06 -7.62 -12.43
C GLY A 583 -40.40 -7.28 -13.87
N GLU A 584 -40.88 -6.06 -14.15
CA GLU A 584 -41.11 -5.57 -15.51
C GLU A 584 -39.82 -5.61 -16.32
N VAL A 585 -39.86 -6.24 -17.50
CA VAL A 585 -38.69 -6.41 -18.37
C VAL A 585 -38.54 -5.22 -19.30
N HIS A 586 -37.35 -4.64 -19.32
CA HIS A 586 -37.00 -3.56 -20.24
C HIS A 586 -35.74 -3.89 -21.03
N ASP A 587 -35.69 -3.41 -22.25
CA ASP A 587 -34.54 -3.49 -23.14
C ASP A 587 -33.60 -2.32 -22.88
N VAL A 588 -32.34 -2.64 -22.55
CA VAL A 588 -31.28 -1.66 -22.37
C VAL A 588 -30.23 -1.83 -23.47
N THR A 589 -30.04 -0.77 -24.24
CA THR A 589 -29.05 -0.76 -25.33
C THR A 589 -27.75 -0.09 -24.88
N ILE A 590 -26.66 -0.86 -24.88
CA ILE A 590 -25.37 -0.48 -24.35
C ILE A 590 -24.43 -0.19 -25.53
N PRO A 591 -23.76 0.99 -25.57
CA PRO A 591 -22.73 1.27 -26.57
C PRO A 591 -21.59 0.24 -26.56
N SER A 592 -20.84 0.16 -27.67
CA SER A 592 -19.64 -0.69 -27.76
C SER A 592 -18.60 -0.30 -26.72
N ASN A 593 -17.94 -1.28 -26.11
CA ASN A 593 -16.85 -1.10 -25.14
C ASN A 593 -17.19 -0.06 -24.04
N TYR A 594 -18.41 -0.15 -23.49
CA TYR A 594 -18.92 0.79 -22.50
C TYR A 594 -19.84 0.09 -21.49
N GLY A 595 -20.40 0.85 -20.58
CA GLY A 595 -21.43 0.38 -19.66
C GLY A 595 -22.42 1.47 -19.31
N GLN A 596 -23.51 1.07 -18.62
CA GLN A 596 -24.53 1.96 -18.11
C GLN A 596 -24.92 1.56 -16.69
N ILE A 597 -25.26 2.55 -15.86
CA ILE A 597 -25.66 2.34 -14.46
C ILE A 597 -26.98 3.03 -14.21
N TYR A 598 -28.05 2.25 -14.09
CA TYR A 598 -29.40 2.75 -13.78
C TYR A 598 -29.69 2.66 -12.29
N ILE A 599 -30.04 3.76 -11.64
CA ILE A 599 -30.26 3.82 -10.18
C ILE A 599 -31.66 4.31 -9.83
N THR A 600 -32.27 3.65 -8.84
CA THR A 600 -33.52 4.08 -8.21
C THR A 600 -33.40 3.93 -6.67
N PRO A 601 -33.97 4.86 -5.85
CA PRO A 601 -34.45 6.18 -6.25
C PRO A 601 -33.32 7.02 -6.85
N VAL A 602 -33.69 7.95 -7.70
CA VAL A 602 -32.75 8.81 -8.43
C VAL A 602 -31.92 9.61 -7.45
N LEU A 603 -30.61 9.55 -7.60
CA LEU A 603 -29.68 10.34 -6.79
C LEU A 603 -29.75 11.83 -7.15
N ALA A 604 -29.41 12.68 -6.19
CA ALA A 604 -29.14 14.08 -6.49
C ALA A 604 -28.01 14.19 -7.55
N PRO A 605 -27.90 15.29 -8.28
CA PRO A 605 -26.78 15.51 -9.19
C PRO A 605 -25.45 15.36 -8.46
N ILE A 606 -24.55 14.53 -9.02
CA ILE A 606 -23.23 14.17 -8.44
C ILE A 606 -22.08 14.73 -9.28
#